data_183f67e0240f6b1968b1c6ae4e4ea35e
#
_entry.id   183f67e0240f6b1968b1c6ae4e4ea35e
#
_cell.length_a   1.000
_cell.length_b   1.000
_cell.length_c   1.000
_cell.angle_alpha   90.00
_cell.angle_beta   90.00
_cell.angle_gamma   90.00
#
_symmetry.space_group_name_H-M   'P 1'
#
loop_
_entity.id
_entity.type
_entity.pdbx_description
1 polymer ?
#
loop_
_entity_poly.entity_id
_entity_poly.type
_entity_poly.pdbx_seq_one_letter_code
_entity_poly.pdbx_strand_id
1 'polypeptide(L)'
;MRNKRKHVLTLILFCSLVFSIRAQQQHPYLFFTPDRIATLKEQLKSDKEVKANYTQVEQVAREALKENNPYRKLEYLALAYQVTGEKRYADKIKESIRQTGGKETLEAKDMLNREPAWTSLLSTAHANHQMAIGFDAIYNELSDEER
;
A
#
# COMPACT_ATOMS: atom_id res chain seq x y z
N MET A 1 -42.38 -3.31 33.71
CA MET A 1 -41.22 -4.14 33.29
C MET A 1 -40.95 -4.09 31.78
N ARG A 2 -41.93 -3.87 30.90
CA ARG A 2 -41.80 -3.88 29.42
C ARG A 2 -40.95 -2.74 28.85
N ASN A 3 -40.90 -1.54 29.47
CA ASN A 3 -40.09 -0.41 28.99
C ASN A 3 -38.58 -0.58 29.24
N LYS A 4 -38.16 -1.17 30.36
CA LYS A 4 -36.74 -1.37 30.64
C LYS A 4 -36.05 -2.33 29.62
N ARG A 5 -36.78 -3.35 29.13
CA ARG A 5 -36.25 -4.27 28.10
C ARG A 5 -36.03 -3.59 26.74
N LYS A 6 -36.89 -2.60 26.36
CA LYS A 6 -36.70 -1.85 25.11
C LYS A 6 -35.45 -0.97 25.15
N HIS A 7 -35.17 -0.31 26.26
CA HIS A 7 -33.97 0.54 26.39
C HIS A 7 -32.68 -0.29 26.41
N VAL A 8 -32.69 -1.49 27.01
CA VAL A 8 -31.52 -2.40 27.01
C VAL A 8 -31.25 -2.92 25.60
N LEU A 9 -32.30 -3.29 24.83
CA LEU A 9 -32.13 -3.74 23.44
C LEU A 9 -31.59 -2.62 22.54
N THR A 10 -32.09 -1.39 22.70
CA THR A 10 -31.61 -0.22 21.95
C THR A 10 -30.15 0.10 22.27
N LEU A 11 -29.76 -0.03 23.54
CA LEU A 11 -28.38 0.22 23.96
C LEU A 11 -27.40 -0.82 23.39
N ILE A 12 -27.81 -2.11 23.40
CA ILE A 12 -27.00 -3.20 22.81
C ILE A 12 -26.85 -3.02 21.29
N LEU A 13 -27.92 -2.63 20.60
CA LEU A 13 -27.88 -2.37 19.15
C LEU A 13 -26.97 -1.17 18.82
N PHE A 14 -26.99 -0.12 19.64
CA PHE A 14 -26.14 1.04 19.47
C PHE A 14 -24.68 0.73 19.74
N CYS A 15 -24.37 -0.05 20.77
CA CYS A 15 -23.01 -0.53 21.07
C CYS A 15 -22.46 -1.41 19.94
N SER A 16 -23.26 -2.32 19.35
CA SER A 16 -22.80 -3.18 18.26
C SER A 16 -22.50 -2.39 16.98
N LEU A 17 -23.26 -1.34 16.68
CA LEU A 17 -22.99 -0.44 15.54
C LEU A 17 -21.69 0.36 15.73
N VAL A 18 -21.40 0.84 16.93
CA VAL A 18 -20.17 1.59 17.23
C VAL A 18 -18.92 0.69 17.15
N PHE A 19 -19.03 -0.59 17.55
CA PHE A 19 -17.93 -1.56 17.42
C PHE A 19 -17.64 -1.93 15.97
N SER A 20 -18.65 -1.99 15.10
CA SER A 20 -18.46 -2.30 13.66
C SER A 20 -17.70 -1.21 12.91
N ILE A 21 -17.77 0.04 13.33
CA ILE A 21 -17.08 1.17 12.68
C ILE A 21 -15.56 1.15 12.95
N ARG A 22 -15.10 0.50 14.02
CA ARG A 22 -13.67 0.41 14.36
C ARG A 22 -12.92 -0.76 13.72
N ALA A 23 -13.62 -1.67 13.04
CA ALA A 23 -13.00 -2.84 12.44
C ALA A 23 -12.44 -2.61 11.02
N GLN A 24 -12.69 -1.44 10.43
CA GLN A 24 -12.15 -1.12 9.14
C GLN A 24 -10.69 -0.68 9.29
N GLN A 25 -9.78 -1.53 8.85
CA GLN A 25 -8.35 -1.26 8.91
C GLN A 25 -8.03 -0.04 8.05
N GLN A 26 -7.45 0.99 8.68
CA GLN A 26 -7.14 2.24 7.98
C GLN A 26 -5.89 2.04 7.11
N HIS A 27 -6.05 2.18 5.80
CA HIS A 27 -4.92 2.17 4.88
C HIS A 27 -4.24 3.54 4.77
N PRO A 28 -2.93 3.57 4.54
CA PRO A 28 -2.02 2.43 4.52
C PRO A 28 -1.66 1.91 5.93
N TYR A 29 -1.45 0.62 6.07
CA TYR A 29 -1.11 0.01 7.38
C TYR A 29 0.16 -0.85 7.37
N LEU A 30 0.70 -1.22 6.20
CA LEU A 30 1.89 -2.07 6.13
C LEU A 30 3.16 -1.30 6.54
N PHE A 31 3.56 -0.31 5.75
CA PHE A 31 4.80 0.44 5.97
C PHE A 31 4.55 1.92 6.26
N PHE A 32 3.64 2.53 5.51
CA PHE A 32 3.42 3.98 5.50
C PHE A 32 2.18 4.35 6.32
N THR A 33 2.12 3.85 7.57
CA THR A 33 0.99 4.20 8.45
C THR A 33 0.87 5.72 8.64
N PRO A 34 -0.34 6.26 8.85
CA PRO A 34 -0.54 7.69 9.02
C PRO A 34 0.39 8.33 10.05
N ASP A 35 0.62 7.66 11.19
CA ASP A 35 1.51 8.16 12.26
C ASP A 35 2.97 8.23 11.81
N ARG A 36 3.45 7.21 11.08
CA ARG A 36 4.83 7.20 10.55
C ARG A 36 5.01 8.30 9.52
N ILE A 37 4.03 8.50 8.64
CA ILE A 37 4.08 9.58 7.63
C ILE A 37 4.01 10.95 8.29
N ALA A 38 3.17 11.14 9.32
CA ALA A 38 3.14 12.39 10.07
C ALA A 38 4.49 12.68 10.74
N THR A 39 5.08 11.68 11.40
CA THR A 39 6.42 11.80 12.01
C THR A 39 7.49 12.16 10.98
N LEU A 40 7.50 11.46 9.83
CA LEU A 40 8.44 11.76 8.75
C LEU A 40 8.29 13.20 8.23
N LYS A 41 7.04 13.67 8.02
CA LYS A 41 6.78 15.05 7.57
C LYS A 41 7.30 16.09 8.55
N GLU A 42 7.23 15.84 9.85
CA GLU A 42 7.81 16.73 10.86
C GLU A 42 9.34 16.68 10.83
N GLN A 43 9.94 15.50 10.74
CA GLN A 43 11.39 15.34 10.65
C GLN A 43 11.96 16.03 9.38
N LEU A 44 11.26 15.96 8.25
CA LEU A 44 11.67 16.63 7.02
C LEU A 44 11.79 18.16 7.16
N LYS A 45 11.12 18.76 8.15
CA LYS A 45 11.20 20.23 8.41
C LYS A 45 12.47 20.61 9.16
N SER A 46 12.96 19.75 10.05
CA SER A 46 14.01 20.09 11.03
C SER A 46 15.28 19.26 10.91
N ASP A 47 15.21 18.04 10.40
CA ASP A 47 16.34 17.11 10.32
C ASP A 47 16.96 17.13 8.92
N LYS A 48 18.21 17.58 8.83
CA LYS A 48 18.94 17.70 7.57
C LYS A 48 19.28 16.34 6.96
N GLU A 49 19.57 15.34 7.79
CA GLU A 49 19.92 13.99 7.32
C GLU A 49 18.68 13.29 6.76
N VAL A 50 17.56 13.32 7.48
CA VAL A 50 16.28 12.79 7.01
C VAL A 50 15.88 13.45 5.69
N LYS A 51 16.04 14.78 5.58
CA LYS A 51 15.76 15.51 4.36
C LYS A 51 16.66 15.09 3.19
N ALA A 52 17.95 14.90 3.44
CA ALA A 52 18.89 14.46 2.40
C ALA A 52 18.54 13.04 1.91
N ASN A 53 18.24 12.13 2.82
CA ASN A 53 17.83 10.77 2.48
C ASN A 53 16.51 10.75 1.70
N TYR A 54 15.51 11.53 2.13
CA TYR A 54 14.26 11.62 1.40
C TYR A 54 14.42 12.23 0.00
N THR A 55 15.33 13.18 -0.19
CA THR A 55 15.64 13.75 -1.52
C THR A 55 16.08 12.66 -2.49
N GLN A 56 16.87 11.68 -2.05
CA GLN A 56 17.28 10.53 -2.88
C GLN A 56 16.08 9.65 -3.23
N VAL A 57 15.22 9.36 -2.25
CA VAL A 57 13.98 8.61 -2.48
C VAL A 57 13.10 9.31 -3.51
N GLU A 58 12.90 10.61 -3.37
CA GLU A 58 12.10 11.41 -4.30
C GLU A 58 12.70 11.42 -5.71
N GLN A 59 14.02 11.48 -5.82
CA GLN A 59 14.69 11.39 -7.13
C GLN A 59 14.39 10.05 -7.81
N VAL A 60 14.56 8.92 -7.08
CA VAL A 60 14.23 7.59 -7.62
C VAL A 60 12.76 7.51 -8.03
N ALA A 61 11.84 8.05 -7.23
CA ALA A 61 10.42 8.10 -7.57
C ALA A 61 10.14 8.91 -8.84
N ARG A 62 10.79 10.06 -9.01
CA ARG A 62 10.67 10.88 -10.24
C ARG A 62 11.23 10.18 -11.48
N GLU A 63 12.29 9.42 -11.34
CA GLU A 63 12.83 8.57 -12.41
C GLU A 63 11.87 7.44 -12.75
N ALA A 64 11.30 6.78 -11.75
CA ALA A 64 10.32 5.72 -11.92
C ALA A 64 9.05 6.17 -12.68
N LEU A 65 8.64 7.44 -12.56
CA LEU A 65 7.54 8.00 -13.36
C LEU A 65 7.79 7.91 -14.88
N LYS A 66 9.05 7.91 -15.31
CA LYS A 66 9.44 7.86 -16.72
C LYS A 66 9.56 6.43 -17.25
N GLU A 67 9.63 5.44 -16.38
CA GLU A 67 9.73 4.03 -16.75
C GLU A 67 8.38 3.51 -17.26
N ASN A 68 8.42 2.58 -18.21
CA ASN A 68 7.22 1.94 -18.71
C ASN A 68 6.52 1.14 -17.58
N ASN A 69 7.28 0.27 -16.88
CA ASN A 69 6.77 -0.50 -15.75
C ASN A 69 7.76 -0.53 -14.59
N PRO A 70 7.64 0.41 -13.61
CA PRO A 70 8.56 0.51 -12.48
C PRO A 70 8.22 -0.43 -11.32
N TYR A 71 7.78 -1.67 -11.57
CA TYR A 71 7.29 -2.58 -10.52
C TYR A 71 8.31 -2.88 -9.40
N ARG A 72 9.60 -2.66 -9.64
CA ARG A 72 10.67 -2.80 -8.64
C ARG A 72 10.92 -1.55 -7.81
N LYS A 73 10.19 -0.46 -8.08
CA LYS A 73 10.36 0.85 -7.45
C LYS A 73 9.04 1.36 -6.84
N LEU A 74 8.06 0.47 -6.62
CA LEU A 74 6.75 0.88 -6.10
C LEU A 74 6.84 1.45 -4.70
N GLU A 75 7.76 0.99 -3.87
CA GLU A 75 7.99 1.55 -2.53
C GLU A 75 8.42 3.03 -2.57
N TYR A 76 9.25 3.43 -3.54
CA TYR A 76 9.68 4.83 -3.72
C TYR A 76 8.52 5.70 -4.18
N LEU A 77 7.75 5.22 -5.16
CA LEU A 77 6.54 5.90 -5.62
C LEU A 77 5.50 6.03 -4.49
N ALA A 78 5.32 4.96 -3.71
CA ALA A 78 4.40 4.92 -2.58
C ALA A 78 4.80 5.94 -1.50
N LEU A 79 6.07 5.97 -1.10
CA LEU A 79 6.54 6.93 -0.11
C LEU A 79 6.42 8.38 -0.63
N ALA A 80 6.78 8.63 -1.89
CA ALA A 80 6.61 9.93 -2.50
C ALA A 80 5.14 10.37 -2.51
N TYR A 81 4.21 9.47 -2.86
CA TYR A 81 2.78 9.72 -2.79
C TYR A 81 2.32 10.08 -1.37
N GLN A 82 2.69 9.28 -0.37
CA GLN A 82 2.28 9.48 1.02
C GLN A 82 2.81 10.79 1.62
N VAL A 83 4.00 11.21 1.21
CA VAL A 83 4.59 12.46 1.70
C VAL A 83 4.02 13.67 0.97
N THR A 84 3.87 13.62 -0.36
CA THR A 84 3.51 14.79 -1.18
C THR A 84 2.00 14.90 -1.47
N GLY A 85 1.28 13.77 -1.50
CA GLY A 85 -0.12 13.69 -1.97
C GLY A 85 -0.26 13.85 -3.49
N GLU A 86 0.83 13.87 -4.27
CA GLU A 86 0.76 14.06 -5.71
C GLU A 86 0.23 12.83 -6.42
N LYS A 87 -0.94 12.94 -7.04
CA LYS A 87 -1.65 11.83 -7.71
C LYS A 87 -0.84 11.12 -8.79
N ARG A 88 0.09 11.81 -9.47
CA ARG A 88 0.94 11.20 -10.51
C ARG A 88 1.68 9.95 -10.01
N TYR A 89 2.08 9.92 -8.74
CA TYR A 89 2.73 8.74 -8.14
C TYR A 89 1.72 7.60 -7.94
N ALA A 90 0.53 7.90 -7.43
CA ALA A 90 -0.53 6.91 -7.26
C ALA A 90 -0.99 6.32 -8.60
N ASP A 91 -1.16 7.16 -9.63
CA ASP A 91 -1.55 6.73 -10.98
C ASP A 91 -0.48 5.81 -11.59
N LYS A 92 0.81 6.12 -11.39
CA LYS A 92 1.92 5.27 -11.86
C LYS A 92 1.97 3.93 -11.13
N ILE A 93 1.66 3.90 -9.84
CA ILE A 93 1.54 2.65 -9.07
C ILE A 93 0.39 1.81 -9.64
N LYS A 94 -0.79 2.39 -9.85
CA LYS A 94 -1.95 1.70 -10.45
C LYS A 94 -1.59 1.09 -11.81
N GLU A 95 -0.98 1.89 -12.68
CA GLU A 95 -0.53 1.44 -14.00
C GLU A 95 0.40 0.24 -13.90
N SER A 96 1.43 0.32 -13.04
CA SER A 96 2.42 -0.72 -12.85
C SER A 96 1.80 -2.01 -12.30
N ILE A 97 0.90 -1.91 -11.32
CA ILE A 97 0.19 -3.07 -10.77
C ILE A 97 -0.66 -3.75 -11.85
N ARG A 98 -1.40 -2.98 -12.66
CA ARG A 98 -2.21 -3.53 -13.77
C ARG A 98 -1.35 -4.22 -14.82
N GLN A 99 -0.18 -3.68 -15.12
CA GLN A 99 0.74 -4.26 -16.10
C GLN A 99 1.41 -5.56 -15.59
N THR A 100 1.64 -5.65 -14.29
CA THR A 100 2.32 -6.79 -13.66
C THR A 100 1.34 -7.84 -13.14
N GLY A 101 0.22 -7.40 -12.59
CA GLY A 101 -0.85 -8.27 -12.08
C GLY A 101 -1.52 -9.04 -13.20
N GLY A 102 -1.80 -10.32 -12.97
CA GLY A 102 -2.49 -11.19 -13.92
C GLY A 102 -1.62 -11.74 -15.06
N LYS A 103 -0.38 -11.30 -15.21
CA LYS A 103 0.58 -12.03 -16.01
C LYS A 103 1.03 -13.24 -15.20
N GLU A 104 0.81 -14.45 -15.76
CA GLU A 104 1.55 -15.61 -15.30
C GLU A 104 2.99 -15.16 -15.19
N THR A 105 3.55 -15.19 -14.00
CA THR A 105 4.90 -14.70 -13.78
C THR A 105 5.79 -15.41 -14.79
N LEU A 106 6.52 -14.64 -15.58
CA LEU A 106 7.35 -15.09 -16.70
C LEU A 106 8.26 -16.27 -16.33
N GLU A 107 8.46 -16.47 -15.05
CA GLU A 107 9.33 -17.49 -14.45
C GLU A 107 8.58 -18.74 -13.99
N ALA A 108 7.24 -18.75 -13.98
CA ALA A 108 6.48 -19.90 -13.46
C ALA A 108 6.74 -21.19 -14.28
N LYS A 109 6.85 -21.08 -15.59
CA LYS A 109 7.17 -22.22 -16.45
C LYS A 109 8.58 -22.77 -16.20
N ASP A 110 9.57 -21.88 -16.05
CA ASP A 110 10.95 -22.27 -15.79
C ASP A 110 11.12 -22.86 -14.39
N MET A 111 10.31 -22.40 -13.43
CA MET A 111 10.32 -22.91 -12.06
C MET A 111 9.71 -24.30 -11.96
N LEU A 112 8.60 -24.55 -12.66
CA LEU A 112 7.90 -25.83 -12.66
C LEU A 112 8.69 -26.92 -13.41
N ASN A 113 9.52 -26.52 -14.38
CA ASN A 113 10.32 -27.44 -15.19
C ASN A 113 11.69 -27.75 -14.58
N ARG A 114 12.04 -27.20 -13.42
CA ARG A 114 13.29 -27.52 -12.71
C ARG A 114 13.16 -28.79 -11.87
N GLU A 115 14.24 -29.54 -11.74
CA GLU A 115 14.31 -30.63 -10.78
C GLU A 115 15.39 -30.36 -9.70
N PRO A 116 14.98 -30.27 -8.42
CA PRO A 116 13.59 -30.31 -7.92
C PRO A 116 12.80 -29.06 -8.32
N ALA A 117 11.50 -29.21 -8.50
CA ALA A 117 10.62 -28.09 -8.81
C ALA A 117 10.69 -27.01 -7.72
N TRP A 118 10.89 -25.76 -8.13
CA TRP A 118 10.90 -24.63 -7.20
C TRP A 118 9.53 -23.95 -7.21
N THR A 119 9.02 -23.64 -6.03
CA THR A 119 7.71 -23.02 -5.86
C THR A 119 7.77 -21.50 -5.73
N SER A 120 8.96 -20.94 -5.54
CA SER A 120 9.15 -19.48 -5.47
C SER A 120 10.58 -19.08 -5.81
N LEU A 121 10.72 -17.93 -6.48
CA LEU A 121 12.00 -17.25 -6.72
C LEU A 121 12.09 -15.99 -5.88
N LEU A 122 13.30 -15.57 -5.58
CA LEU A 122 13.56 -14.30 -4.85
C LEU A 122 13.01 -13.10 -5.61
N SER A 123 13.11 -13.12 -6.95
CA SER A 123 12.53 -12.07 -7.81
C SER A 123 11.00 -11.98 -7.70
N THR A 124 10.31 -13.12 -7.64
CA THR A 124 8.85 -13.17 -7.43
C THR A 124 8.47 -12.66 -6.04
N ALA A 125 9.21 -13.06 -5.00
CA ALA A 125 9.00 -12.56 -3.65
C ALA A 125 9.19 -11.04 -3.58
N HIS A 126 10.23 -10.51 -4.23
CA HIS A 126 10.48 -9.07 -4.31
C HIS A 126 9.36 -8.32 -5.06
N ALA A 127 8.92 -8.85 -6.21
CA ALA A 127 7.81 -8.26 -6.96
C ALA A 127 6.51 -8.21 -6.13
N ASN A 128 6.18 -9.31 -5.46
CA ASN A 128 4.99 -9.36 -4.59
C ASN A 128 5.09 -8.38 -3.43
N HIS A 129 6.26 -8.23 -2.81
CA HIS A 129 6.51 -7.25 -1.76
C HIS A 129 6.29 -5.83 -2.26
N GLN A 130 6.88 -5.47 -3.41
CA GLN A 130 6.70 -4.15 -4.02
C GLN A 130 5.23 -3.87 -4.36
N MET A 131 4.52 -4.85 -4.93
CA MET A 131 3.11 -4.72 -5.27
C MET A 131 2.24 -4.54 -4.02
N ALA A 132 2.49 -5.29 -2.95
CA ALA A 132 1.76 -5.17 -1.69
C ALA A 132 1.94 -3.78 -1.07
N ILE A 133 3.17 -3.23 -1.04
CA ILE A 133 3.44 -1.89 -0.53
C ILE A 133 2.75 -0.83 -1.39
N GLY A 134 2.88 -0.95 -2.71
CA GLY A 134 2.26 -0.02 -3.65
C GLY A 134 0.74 -0.01 -3.52
N PHE A 135 0.11 -1.19 -3.50
CA PHE A 135 -1.32 -1.35 -3.36
C PHE A 135 -1.85 -0.76 -2.04
N ASP A 136 -1.21 -1.11 -0.92
CA ASP A 136 -1.58 -0.60 0.40
C ASP A 136 -1.50 0.94 0.46
N ALA A 137 -0.43 1.51 -0.10
CA ALA A 137 -0.22 2.95 -0.10
C ALA A 137 -1.29 3.74 -0.86
N ILE A 138 -1.87 3.15 -1.92
CA ILE A 138 -2.87 3.82 -2.76
C ILE A 138 -4.29 3.26 -2.56
N TYR A 139 -4.51 2.40 -1.56
CA TYR A 139 -5.78 1.70 -1.35
C TYR A 139 -6.99 2.63 -1.36
N ASN A 140 -6.87 3.80 -0.74
CA ASN A 140 -7.94 4.80 -0.68
C ASN A 140 -8.18 5.54 -2.00
N GLU A 141 -7.29 5.41 -2.98
CA GLU A 141 -7.43 5.94 -4.34
C GLU A 141 -8.04 4.91 -5.32
N LEU A 142 -8.25 3.67 -4.86
CA LEU A 142 -8.80 2.59 -5.68
C LEU A 142 -10.33 2.64 -5.64
N SER A 143 -10.95 2.42 -6.80
CA SER A 143 -12.40 2.15 -6.87
C SER A 143 -12.72 0.76 -6.28
N ASP A 144 -14.02 0.49 -6.05
CA ASP A 144 -14.45 -0.82 -5.53
C ASP A 144 -14.12 -1.97 -6.51
N GLU A 145 -14.10 -1.68 -7.81
CA GLU A 145 -13.71 -2.65 -8.85
C GLU A 145 -12.19 -2.91 -8.91
N GLU A 146 -11.39 -1.97 -8.43
CA GLU A 146 -9.92 -2.07 -8.41
C GLU A 146 -9.39 -2.76 -7.16
N ARG A 147 -10.20 -2.89 -6.11
CA ARG A 147 -9.88 -3.56 -4.84
C ARG A 147 -10.15 -5.05 -4.91
#